data_a31778522cff1eae31ba96992f180a00
#
_entry.id   a31778522cff1eae31ba96992f180a00
#
_cell.length_a   1.000
_cell.length_b   1.000
_cell.length_c   1.000
_cell.angle_alpha   90.00
_cell.angle_beta   90.00
_cell.angle_gamma   90.00
#
_symmetry.space_group_name_H-M   'P 1'
#
loop_
_entity.id
_entity.type
_entity.pdbx_description
1 polymer ?
#
loop_
_entity_poly.entity_id
_entity_poly.type
_entity_poly.pdbx_seq_one_letter_code
_entity_poly.pdbx_strand_id
1 'polypeptide(L)'
;LCIASNIVYKLSSSSKRYKNHVRNMDSSEADKLLKVPVVWFQYKKGYLKEGDSFEDKPVPGFYAEDVYKQYPEGVIFNEDGQIEDWNYRTMIPAMMKVIQDQNERINTLEDTVNTLNERLNKLEGMLKGVVK
;
A
#
# COMPACT_ATOMS: atom_id res chain seq x y z
N LEU A 1 21.01 -13.29 9.41
CA LEU A 1 22.41 -12.87 9.32
C LEU A 1 23.05 -13.56 8.11
N CYS A 2 23.50 -12.76 7.15
CA CYS A 2 24.32 -13.28 6.04
C CYS A 2 25.78 -12.90 6.29
N ILE A 3 26.68 -13.82 6.04
CA ILE A 3 28.10 -13.60 6.10
C ILE A 3 28.66 -13.73 4.69
N ALA A 4 29.19 -12.64 4.18
CA ALA A 4 29.95 -12.63 2.93
C ALA A 4 31.28 -11.92 3.21
N SER A 5 32.38 -12.60 2.92
CA SER A 5 33.74 -12.03 3.04
C SER A 5 34.04 -11.43 4.42
N ASN A 6 33.77 -12.12 5.49
CA ASN A 6 33.94 -11.68 6.89
C ASN A 6 33.14 -10.45 7.31
N ILE A 7 32.22 -9.97 6.47
CA ILE A 7 31.29 -8.88 6.81
C ILE A 7 29.94 -9.51 7.18
N VAL A 8 29.45 -9.16 8.36
CA VAL A 8 28.13 -9.59 8.83
C VAL A 8 27.11 -8.53 8.40
N TYR A 9 26.24 -8.90 7.48
CA TYR A 9 25.10 -8.06 7.08
C TYR A 9 23.88 -8.40 7.91
N LYS A 10 23.29 -7.38 8.50
CA LYS A 10 21.97 -7.50 9.10
C LYS A 10 20.92 -7.26 8.03
N LEU A 11 20.32 -8.31 7.52
CA LEU A 11 19.37 -8.27 6.39
C LEU A 11 18.12 -7.44 6.69
N SER A 12 17.69 -7.39 7.93
CA SER A 12 16.57 -6.54 8.32
C SER A 12 16.61 -6.19 9.79
N SER A 13 16.42 -4.92 10.09
CA SER A 13 16.15 -4.43 11.45
C SER A 13 15.25 -3.21 11.34
N SER A 14 14.31 -3.11 12.27
CA SER A 14 13.42 -1.94 12.35
C SER A 14 13.52 -1.21 13.68
N SER A 15 14.52 -1.54 14.49
CA SER A 15 14.75 -0.86 15.76
C SER A 15 15.16 0.60 15.54
N LYS A 16 14.60 1.50 16.36
CA LYS A 16 14.94 2.94 16.37
C LYS A 16 16.43 3.21 16.51
N ARG A 17 17.17 2.34 17.23
CA ARG A 17 18.61 2.48 17.49
C ARG A 17 19.48 2.45 16.23
N TYR A 18 18.95 1.98 15.10
CA TYR A 18 19.65 1.91 13.82
C TYR A 18 19.16 2.95 12.80
N LYS A 19 18.29 3.87 13.22
CA LYS A 19 17.64 4.82 12.32
C LYS A 19 17.95 6.26 12.72
N ASN A 20 18.11 7.12 11.72
CA ASN A 20 18.24 8.55 11.88
C ASN A 20 17.40 9.27 10.81
N HIS A 21 17.38 10.60 10.84
CA HIS A 21 16.66 11.44 9.88
C HIS A 21 15.19 11.01 9.66
N VAL A 22 14.52 10.65 10.75
CA VAL A 22 13.16 10.15 10.70
C VAL A 22 12.19 11.31 10.44
N ARG A 23 11.34 11.13 9.45
CA ARG A 23 10.17 12.00 9.19
C ARG A 23 8.93 11.15 8.96
N ASN A 24 7.78 11.74 9.09
CA ASN A 24 6.54 11.09 8.68
C ASN A 24 6.44 11.01 7.15
N MET A 25 5.78 9.98 6.66
CA MET A 25 5.44 9.88 5.24
C MET A 25 4.22 10.76 4.96
N ASP A 26 4.29 11.56 3.91
CA ASP A 26 3.16 12.38 3.48
C ASP A 26 2.13 11.51 2.73
N SER A 27 0.86 11.90 2.85
CA SER A 27 -0.24 11.22 2.14
C SER A 27 -0.01 11.16 0.64
N SER A 28 0.50 12.24 0.05
CA SER A 28 0.81 12.31 -1.39
C SER A 28 1.88 11.31 -1.84
N GLU A 29 2.79 10.93 -0.95
CA GLU A 29 3.82 9.90 -1.22
C GLU A 29 3.17 8.51 -1.25
N ALA A 30 2.33 8.21 -0.25
CA ALA A 30 1.66 6.93 -0.13
C ALA A 30 0.59 6.71 -1.22
N ASP A 31 -0.15 7.75 -1.57
CA ASP A 31 -1.26 7.69 -2.54
C ASP A 31 -0.82 7.29 -3.96
N LYS A 32 0.46 7.38 -4.26
CA LYS A 32 1.03 6.87 -5.51
C LYS A 32 0.72 5.38 -5.70
N LEU A 33 0.65 4.61 -4.62
CA LEU A 33 0.32 3.18 -4.67
C LEU A 33 -1.10 2.91 -5.16
N LEU A 34 -2.03 3.84 -4.99
CA LEU A 34 -3.41 3.70 -5.48
C LEU A 34 -3.49 3.60 -7.01
N LYS A 35 -2.45 4.00 -7.71
CA LYS A 35 -2.36 3.97 -9.17
C LYS A 35 -1.68 2.71 -9.72
N VAL A 36 -1.15 1.86 -8.85
CA VAL A 36 -0.52 0.61 -9.26
C VAL A 36 -1.58 -0.44 -9.56
N PRO A 37 -1.66 -1.00 -10.77
CA PRO A 37 -2.61 -2.05 -11.08
C PRO A 37 -2.34 -3.32 -10.26
N VAL A 38 -3.39 -3.90 -9.70
CA VAL A 38 -3.35 -5.23 -9.10
C VAL A 38 -3.84 -6.22 -10.13
N VAL A 39 -3.04 -7.23 -10.43
CA VAL A 39 -3.30 -8.17 -11.51
C VAL A 39 -3.25 -9.62 -11.04
N TRP A 40 -3.93 -10.50 -11.76
CA TRP A 40 -3.71 -11.93 -11.70
C TRP A 40 -2.81 -12.31 -12.87
N PHE A 41 -1.78 -13.11 -12.62
CA PHE A 41 -0.88 -13.63 -13.65
C PHE A 41 -0.56 -15.10 -13.41
N GLN A 42 0.02 -15.73 -14.39
CA GLN A 42 0.66 -17.03 -14.26
C GLN A 42 2.10 -16.90 -14.73
N TYR A 43 2.99 -17.61 -14.06
CA TYR A 43 4.37 -17.71 -14.52
C TYR A 43 4.44 -18.46 -15.84
N LYS A 44 5.33 -18.04 -16.71
CA LYS A 44 5.56 -18.73 -17.99
C LYS A 44 6.03 -20.16 -17.71
N LYS A 45 5.58 -21.09 -18.53
CA LYS A 45 5.97 -22.50 -18.43
C LYS A 45 7.49 -22.62 -18.42
N GLY A 46 8.00 -23.41 -17.47
CA GLY A 46 9.44 -23.64 -17.29
C GLY A 46 10.19 -22.56 -16.51
N TYR A 47 9.50 -21.50 -16.05
CA TYR A 47 10.12 -20.49 -15.19
C TYR A 47 10.28 -20.97 -13.75
N LEU A 48 9.23 -21.57 -13.20
CA LEU A 48 9.27 -22.19 -11.87
C LEU A 48 9.81 -23.61 -11.95
N LYS A 49 10.32 -24.11 -10.82
CA LYS A 49 10.71 -25.52 -10.71
C LYS A 49 9.47 -26.41 -10.81
N GLU A 50 9.64 -27.58 -11.40
CA GLU A 50 8.59 -28.61 -11.43
C GLU A 50 8.11 -28.92 -10.01
N GLY A 51 6.80 -28.93 -9.81
CA GLY A 51 6.17 -29.15 -8.50
C GLY A 51 6.11 -27.92 -7.60
N ASP A 52 6.49 -26.74 -8.07
CA ASP A 52 6.29 -25.48 -7.33
C ASP A 52 4.79 -25.25 -7.07
N SER A 53 4.47 -24.69 -5.89
CA SER A 53 3.08 -24.45 -5.48
C SER A 53 2.32 -23.50 -6.40
N PHE A 54 3.02 -22.65 -7.16
CA PHE A 54 2.46 -21.69 -8.11
C PHE A 54 2.56 -22.15 -9.56
N GLU A 55 3.10 -23.36 -9.82
CA GLU A 55 3.15 -23.89 -11.17
C GLU A 55 1.74 -24.03 -11.74
N ASP A 56 1.55 -23.49 -12.94
CA ASP A 56 0.26 -23.49 -13.69
C ASP A 56 -0.95 -22.93 -12.92
N LYS A 57 -0.72 -22.08 -11.91
CA LYS A 57 -1.79 -21.46 -11.12
C LYS A 57 -1.79 -19.94 -11.27
N PRO A 58 -2.98 -19.32 -11.24
CA PRO A 58 -3.08 -17.86 -11.12
C PRO A 58 -2.53 -17.38 -9.78
N VAL A 59 -1.74 -16.32 -9.82
CA VAL A 59 -1.14 -15.65 -8.65
C VAL A 59 -1.55 -14.18 -8.70
N PRO A 60 -2.04 -13.60 -7.58
CA PRO A 60 -2.29 -12.17 -7.54
C PRO A 60 -0.97 -11.42 -7.28
N GLY A 61 -0.81 -10.28 -7.90
CA GLY A 61 0.38 -9.47 -7.66
C GLY A 61 0.42 -8.19 -8.47
N PHE A 62 1.62 -7.69 -8.62
CA PHE A 62 1.93 -6.49 -9.37
C PHE A 62 2.98 -6.82 -10.43
N TYR A 63 2.94 -6.11 -11.56
CA TYR A 63 4.12 -6.00 -12.40
C TYR A 63 5.09 -5.01 -11.75
N ALA A 64 6.34 -5.42 -11.57
CA ALA A 64 7.36 -4.57 -10.95
C ALA A 64 7.59 -3.28 -11.76
N GLU A 65 7.43 -3.33 -13.07
CA GLU A 65 7.51 -2.18 -13.95
C GLU A 65 6.38 -1.16 -13.71
N ASP A 66 5.18 -1.62 -13.39
CA ASP A 66 4.06 -0.73 -13.06
C ASP A 66 4.24 -0.11 -11.66
N VAL A 67 4.79 -0.87 -10.72
CA VAL A 67 5.19 -0.33 -9.42
C VAL A 67 6.24 0.77 -9.61
N TYR A 68 7.27 0.52 -10.41
CA TYR A 68 8.33 1.51 -10.67
C TYR A 68 7.81 2.84 -11.22
N LYS A 69 6.84 2.79 -12.12
CA LYS A 69 6.22 4.00 -12.71
C LYS A 69 5.58 4.91 -11.65
N GLN A 70 4.96 4.33 -10.65
CA GLN A 70 4.19 5.06 -9.64
C GLN A 70 4.96 5.27 -8.34
N TYR A 71 5.70 4.26 -7.91
CA TYR A 71 6.41 4.23 -6.63
C TYR A 71 7.79 3.59 -6.82
N PRO A 72 8.77 4.34 -7.33
CA PRO A 72 10.11 3.80 -7.64
C PRO A 72 10.81 3.11 -6.47
N GLU A 73 10.55 3.56 -5.24
CA GLU A 73 11.09 2.97 -4.02
C GLU A 73 10.55 1.56 -3.74
N GLY A 74 9.50 1.17 -4.48
CA GLY A 74 8.81 -0.12 -4.32
C GLY A 74 9.39 -1.25 -5.16
N VAL A 75 10.55 -1.10 -5.79
CA VAL A 75 11.11 -2.13 -6.66
C VAL A 75 12.51 -2.58 -6.24
N ILE A 76 12.86 -3.76 -6.70
CA ILE A 76 14.18 -4.37 -6.56
C ILE A 76 14.75 -4.51 -7.97
N PHE A 77 16.02 -4.13 -8.13
CA PHE A 77 16.77 -4.32 -9.37
C PHE A 77 17.69 -5.55 -9.25
N ASN A 78 17.90 -6.23 -10.36
CA ASN A 78 18.89 -7.28 -10.46
C ASN A 78 20.31 -6.70 -10.63
N GLU A 79 21.32 -7.58 -10.70
CA GLU A 79 22.71 -7.18 -10.82
C GLU A 79 23.02 -6.42 -12.14
N ASP A 80 22.21 -6.64 -13.16
CA ASP A 80 22.32 -5.95 -14.45
C ASP A 80 21.58 -4.60 -14.48
N GLY A 81 20.98 -4.19 -13.36
CA GLY A 81 20.23 -2.95 -13.24
C GLY A 81 18.84 -2.99 -13.85
N GLN A 82 18.31 -4.16 -14.12
CA GLN A 82 16.94 -4.35 -14.62
C GLN A 82 15.98 -4.49 -13.46
N ILE A 83 14.74 -4.03 -13.65
CA ILE A 83 13.67 -4.21 -12.69
C ILE A 83 13.38 -5.72 -12.59
N GLU A 84 13.44 -6.27 -11.36
CA GLU A 84 13.29 -7.70 -11.13
C GLU A 84 12.02 -8.04 -10.32
N ASP A 85 11.78 -7.28 -9.25
CA ASP A 85 10.69 -7.60 -8.33
C ASP A 85 10.16 -6.34 -7.65
N TRP A 86 9.01 -6.45 -7.01
CA TRP A 86 8.50 -5.43 -6.13
C TRP A 86 8.88 -5.71 -4.67
N ASN A 87 9.11 -4.66 -3.91
CA ASN A 87 9.64 -4.75 -2.55
C ASN A 87 8.52 -4.54 -1.52
N TYR A 88 8.02 -5.64 -0.95
CA TYR A 88 6.97 -5.58 0.07
C TYR A 88 7.37 -4.78 1.31
N ARG A 89 8.64 -4.75 1.69
CA ARG A 89 9.12 -4.01 2.87
C ARG A 89 8.98 -2.50 2.72
N THR A 90 9.09 -1.97 1.53
CA THR A 90 8.89 -0.55 1.25
C THR A 90 7.44 -0.23 0.93
N MET A 91 6.72 -1.15 0.31
CA MET A 91 5.33 -0.95 -0.09
C MET A 91 4.35 -1.09 1.07
N ILE A 92 4.53 -2.06 1.97
CA ILE A 92 3.61 -2.29 3.10
C ILE A 92 3.47 -1.05 4.00
N PRO A 93 4.54 -0.35 4.41
CA PRO A 93 4.39 0.89 5.18
C PRO A 93 3.61 1.97 4.45
N ALA A 94 3.82 2.15 3.16
CA ALA A 94 3.07 3.10 2.35
C ALA A 94 1.59 2.70 2.21
N MET A 95 1.30 1.41 2.04
CA MET A 95 -0.08 0.90 2.08
C MET A 95 -0.74 1.15 3.44
N MET A 96 -0.01 0.97 4.54
CA MET A 96 -0.50 1.28 5.89
C MET A 96 -0.85 2.76 6.02
N LYS A 97 -0.01 3.65 5.49
CA LYS A 97 -0.29 5.10 5.49
C LYS A 97 -1.59 5.41 4.72
N VAL A 98 -1.80 4.81 3.55
CA VAL A 98 -3.06 4.95 2.79
C VAL A 98 -4.25 4.50 3.64
N ILE A 99 -4.16 3.35 4.30
CA ILE A 99 -5.23 2.83 5.16
C ILE A 99 -5.51 3.79 6.32
N GLN A 100 -4.48 4.31 6.98
CA GLN A 100 -4.63 5.27 8.08
C GLN A 100 -5.35 6.55 7.62
N ASP A 101 -4.93 7.10 6.49
CA ASP A 101 -5.54 8.31 5.93
C ASP A 101 -7.01 8.06 5.51
N GLN A 102 -7.30 6.92 4.91
CA GLN A 102 -8.67 6.52 4.56
C GLN A 102 -9.54 6.33 5.81
N ASN A 103 -9.00 5.75 6.87
CA ASN A 103 -9.71 5.60 8.13
C ASN A 103 -10.07 6.96 8.76
N GLU A 104 -9.12 7.89 8.79
CA GLU A 104 -9.39 9.26 9.23
C GLU A 104 -10.49 9.92 8.38
N ARG A 105 -10.42 9.77 7.07
CA ARG A 105 -11.42 10.32 6.16
C ARG A 105 -12.81 9.71 6.38
N ILE A 106 -12.88 8.41 6.60
CA ILE A 106 -14.14 7.71 6.91
C ILE A 106 -14.75 8.29 8.19
N ASN A 107 -13.97 8.42 9.26
CA ASN A 107 -14.44 9.00 10.53
C ASN A 107 -14.98 10.43 10.32
N THR A 108 -14.26 11.25 9.57
CA THR A 108 -14.71 12.62 9.24
C THR A 108 -16.01 12.62 8.43
N LEU A 109 -16.15 11.71 7.47
CA LEU A 109 -17.36 11.58 6.67
C LEU A 109 -18.55 11.08 7.49
N GLU A 110 -18.34 10.15 8.42
CA GLU A 110 -19.37 9.68 9.34
C GLU A 110 -19.88 10.82 10.24
N ASP A 111 -18.97 11.61 10.82
CA ASP A 111 -19.34 12.79 11.60
C ASP A 111 -20.12 13.82 10.77
N THR A 112 -19.70 14.03 9.53
CA THR A 112 -20.39 14.93 8.59
C THR A 112 -21.79 14.43 8.27
N VAL A 113 -21.94 13.13 8.00
CA VAL A 113 -23.25 12.50 7.75
C VAL A 113 -24.16 12.64 8.95
N ASN A 114 -23.68 12.39 10.15
CA ASN A 114 -24.44 12.53 11.38
C ASN A 114 -24.91 13.98 11.58
N THR A 115 -24.03 14.95 11.38
CA THR A 115 -24.37 16.39 11.45
C THR A 115 -25.43 16.77 10.42
N LEU A 116 -25.30 16.28 9.18
CA LEU A 116 -26.27 16.55 8.10
C LEU A 116 -27.61 15.91 8.41
N ASN A 117 -27.64 14.69 8.97
CA ASN A 117 -28.88 14.02 9.37
C ASN A 117 -29.59 14.79 10.48
N GLU A 118 -28.87 15.30 11.48
CA GLU A 118 -29.43 16.14 12.53
C GLU A 118 -30.05 17.42 11.97
N ARG A 119 -29.34 18.09 11.05
CA ARG A 119 -29.84 19.28 10.37
C ARG A 119 -31.07 18.99 9.52
N LEU A 120 -31.07 17.87 8.80
CA LEU A 120 -32.19 17.42 8.00
C LEU A 120 -33.43 17.14 8.87
N ASN A 121 -33.26 16.41 9.97
CA ASN A 121 -34.34 16.13 10.92
C ASN A 121 -34.90 17.41 11.51
N LYS A 122 -34.07 18.39 11.82
CA LYS A 122 -34.51 19.71 12.31
C LYS A 122 -35.30 20.46 11.27
N LEU A 123 -34.86 20.46 10.03
CA LEU A 123 -35.58 21.12 8.91
C LEU A 123 -36.91 20.44 8.63
N GLU A 124 -36.98 19.11 8.64
CA GLU A 124 -38.22 18.34 8.49
C GLU A 124 -39.22 18.67 9.60
N GLY A 125 -38.73 18.77 10.84
CA GLY A 125 -39.55 19.20 11.97
C GLY A 125 -40.10 20.61 11.81
N MET A 126 -39.31 21.56 11.28
CA MET A 126 -39.73 22.92 10.99
C MET A 126 -40.79 22.96 9.87
N LEU A 127 -40.63 22.16 8.82
CA LEU A 127 -41.59 22.05 7.72
C LEU A 127 -42.93 21.48 8.20
N LYS A 128 -42.94 20.47 9.06
CA LYS A 128 -44.14 19.91 9.69
C LYS A 128 -44.90 20.99 10.52
N GLY A 129 -44.16 21.90 11.16
CA GLY A 129 -44.72 23.01 11.89
C GLY A 129 -45.40 24.07 11.01
N VAL A 130 -44.95 24.19 9.75
CA VAL A 130 -45.46 25.19 8.79
C VAL A 130 -46.72 24.69 8.01
N VAL A 131 -46.86 23.37 7.86
CA VAL A 131 -47.95 22.76 7.06
C VAL A 131 -49.24 22.55 7.87
N LYS A 132 -49.31 23.01 9.07
CA LYS A 132 -50.55 22.96 9.89
C LYS A 132 -51.61 23.94 9.38
#